data_bbff0910c1f33c2fdb19fc91eed933d1
#
_entry.id   bbff0910c1f33c2fdb19fc91eed933d1
#
_cell.length_a   1.000
_cell.length_b   1.000
_cell.length_c   1.000
_cell.angle_alpha   90.00
_cell.angle_beta   90.00
_cell.angle_gamma   90.00
#
_symmetry.space_group_name_H-M   'P 1'
#
loop_
_entity.id
_entity.type
_entity.pdbx_description
1 polymer ?
#
loop_
_entity_poly.entity_id
_entity_poly.type
_entity_poly.pdbx_seq_one_letter_code
_entity_poly.pdbx_strand_id
1 'polypeptide(L)'
;FAAEDIKAADGVSEDYFKTDEKVGTITTDSNGIAQMGDLPAGKYYVKEVKTAHGYVLDKEPRYVDLSYRDQDTPVITYDEKWQNARQKVKVTVLKKEKDTERVLAGGVFGLYTSENIKNAKGEVLLEKDSLIEQRVTDEKGQITFTADLPVDGKYYVKEIFAPDGFITTDEVQEFTFEYAGEDQAEVS
;
A
#
# COMPACT_ATOMS: atom_id res chain seq x y z
N PHE A 1 -10.35 7.76 -19.63
CA PHE A 1 -9.69 8.35 -20.79
C PHE A 1 -10.05 7.57 -22.04
N ALA A 2 -10.11 8.25 -23.22
CA ALA A 2 -10.29 7.60 -24.50
C ALA A 2 -8.98 6.93 -24.93
N ALA A 3 -9.04 5.65 -25.37
CA ALA A 3 -7.87 4.92 -25.87
C ALA A 3 -7.67 5.09 -27.40
N GLU A 4 -8.65 5.68 -28.05
CA GLU A 4 -8.66 6.02 -29.48
C GLU A 4 -9.56 7.24 -29.69
N ASP A 5 -9.59 7.82 -30.90
CA ASP A 5 -10.58 8.85 -31.25
C ASP A 5 -11.98 8.22 -31.26
N ILE A 6 -12.85 8.68 -30.36
CA ILE A 6 -14.23 8.20 -30.26
C ILE A 6 -15.11 9.02 -31.20
N LYS A 7 -15.45 8.41 -32.34
CA LYS A 7 -16.20 9.05 -33.42
C LYS A 7 -17.69 9.20 -33.10
N ALA A 8 -18.30 10.29 -33.57
CA ALA A 8 -19.74 10.39 -33.56
C ALA A 8 -20.38 9.33 -34.48
N ALA A 9 -21.51 8.76 -34.06
CA ALA A 9 -22.17 7.65 -34.76
C ALA A 9 -22.65 8.03 -36.18
N ASP A 10 -22.88 9.31 -36.45
CA ASP A 10 -23.29 9.81 -37.75
C ASP A 10 -22.14 9.97 -38.76
N GLY A 11 -20.89 9.87 -38.28
CA GLY A 11 -19.68 10.01 -39.10
C GLY A 11 -19.43 11.41 -39.68
N VAL A 12 -20.21 12.41 -39.27
CA VAL A 12 -20.18 13.80 -39.80
C VAL A 12 -19.93 14.82 -38.68
N SER A 13 -20.51 14.57 -37.49
CA SER A 13 -20.33 15.42 -36.32
C SER A 13 -18.89 15.31 -35.77
N GLU A 14 -18.52 16.29 -34.93
CA GLU A 14 -17.22 16.25 -34.27
C GLU A 14 -17.11 14.97 -33.40
N ASP A 15 -15.89 14.51 -33.25
CA ASP A 15 -15.61 13.36 -32.38
C ASP A 15 -16.05 13.64 -30.96
N TYR A 16 -16.57 12.64 -30.25
CA TYR A 16 -16.91 12.76 -28.83
C TYR A 16 -15.69 12.99 -27.96
N PHE A 17 -14.60 12.27 -28.25
CA PHE A 17 -13.34 12.37 -27.53
C PHE A 17 -12.16 12.10 -28.46
N LYS A 18 -11.04 12.76 -28.21
CA LYS A 18 -9.76 12.46 -28.85
C LYS A 18 -8.99 11.43 -28.04
N THR A 19 -8.07 10.73 -28.70
CA THR A 19 -7.11 9.83 -28.05
C THR A 19 -6.45 10.53 -26.86
N ASP A 20 -6.37 9.83 -25.71
CA ASP A 20 -5.85 10.31 -24.43
C ASP A 20 -6.66 11.43 -23.75
N GLU A 21 -7.78 11.83 -24.34
CA GLU A 21 -8.65 12.81 -23.72
C GLU A 21 -9.32 12.23 -22.47
N LYS A 22 -9.41 13.07 -21.42
CA LYS A 22 -10.06 12.70 -20.17
C LYS A 22 -11.58 12.71 -20.33
N VAL A 23 -12.19 11.54 -20.31
CA VAL A 23 -13.63 11.35 -20.39
C VAL A 23 -14.35 11.73 -19.08
N GLY A 24 -13.75 11.38 -17.95
CA GLY A 24 -14.31 11.71 -16.65
C GLY A 24 -13.45 11.20 -15.48
N THR A 25 -13.96 11.40 -14.29
CA THR A 25 -13.36 10.88 -13.04
C THR A 25 -14.46 10.26 -12.20
N ILE A 26 -14.19 9.08 -11.67
CA ILE A 26 -15.05 8.37 -10.73
C ILE A 26 -14.30 8.19 -9.41
N THR A 27 -15.04 8.14 -8.32
CA THR A 27 -14.50 7.90 -6.97
C THR A 27 -15.23 6.71 -6.37
N THR A 28 -14.50 5.80 -5.76
CA THR A 28 -15.09 4.66 -5.07
C THR A 28 -15.87 5.11 -3.84
N ASP A 29 -17.03 4.49 -3.64
CA ASP A 29 -17.87 4.68 -2.45
C ASP A 29 -17.33 3.89 -1.24
N SER A 30 -18.09 3.85 -0.15
CA SER A 30 -17.75 3.09 1.06
C SER A 30 -17.68 1.58 0.88
N ASN A 31 -18.21 1.04 -0.23
CA ASN A 31 -18.14 -0.38 -0.59
C ASN A 31 -16.98 -0.66 -1.55
N GLY A 32 -16.21 0.37 -1.92
CA GLY A 32 -15.12 0.27 -2.89
C GLY A 32 -15.61 0.22 -4.35
N ILE A 33 -16.85 0.66 -4.65
CA ILE A 33 -17.45 0.61 -5.98
C ILE A 33 -17.46 2.02 -6.59
N ALA A 34 -17.04 2.12 -7.87
CA ALA A 34 -17.19 3.30 -8.69
C ALA A 34 -17.78 2.89 -10.04
N GLN A 35 -18.66 3.72 -10.58
CA GLN A 35 -19.34 3.46 -11.85
C GLN A 35 -19.33 4.71 -12.75
N MET A 36 -19.27 4.49 -14.05
CA MET A 36 -19.48 5.48 -15.08
C MET A 36 -20.37 4.86 -16.17
N GLY A 37 -21.43 5.52 -16.52
CA GLY A 37 -22.37 5.09 -17.56
C GLY A 37 -22.43 6.09 -18.71
N ASP A 38 -23.29 5.78 -19.69
CA ASP A 38 -23.62 6.64 -20.86
C ASP A 38 -22.38 7.04 -21.68
N LEU A 39 -21.41 6.11 -21.83
CA LEU A 39 -20.25 6.30 -22.68
C LEU A 39 -20.56 5.95 -24.13
N PRO A 40 -20.15 6.77 -25.10
CA PRO A 40 -20.16 6.39 -26.52
C PRO A 40 -19.42 5.08 -26.75
N ALA A 41 -19.87 4.29 -27.74
CA ALA A 41 -19.16 3.08 -28.14
C ALA A 41 -17.72 3.38 -28.57
N GLY A 42 -16.75 2.60 -28.10
CA GLY A 42 -15.33 2.80 -28.40
C GLY A 42 -14.41 2.16 -27.38
N LYS A 43 -13.11 2.44 -27.48
CA LYS A 43 -12.10 1.93 -26.57
C LYS A 43 -11.65 2.99 -25.58
N TYR A 44 -11.53 2.58 -24.33
CA TYR A 44 -11.16 3.45 -23.22
C TYR A 44 -10.04 2.84 -22.40
N TYR A 45 -9.47 3.63 -21.51
CA TYR A 45 -8.67 3.11 -20.42
C TYR A 45 -8.98 3.85 -19.13
N VAL A 46 -8.88 3.10 -18.04
CA VAL A 46 -9.01 3.61 -16.67
C VAL A 46 -7.64 3.56 -16.03
N LYS A 47 -7.27 4.61 -15.32
CA LYS A 47 -6.09 4.63 -14.45
C LYS A 47 -6.44 5.22 -13.11
N GLU A 48 -5.83 4.70 -12.07
CA GLU A 48 -5.92 5.29 -10.75
C GLU A 48 -5.14 6.62 -10.75
N VAL A 49 -5.75 7.67 -10.24
CA VAL A 49 -5.12 9.01 -10.14
C VAL A 49 -4.87 9.43 -8.70
N LYS A 50 -5.47 8.71 -7.75
CA LYS A 50 -5.27 8.88 -6.32
C LYS A 50 -5.71 7.61 -5.61
N THR A 51 -4.90 7.12 -4.69
CA THR A 51 -5.26 5.97 -3.86
C THR A 51 -5.73 6.39 -2.46
N ALA A 52 -6.25 5.44 -1.68
CA ALA A 52 -6.59 5.66 -0.28
C ALA A 52 -5.32 5.82 0.58
N HIS A 53 -5.45 6.51 1.72
CA HIS A 53 -4.36 6.67 2.68
C HIS A 53 -3.81 5.32 3.14
N GLY A 54 -2.49 5.19 3.20
CA GLY A 54 -1.79 3.95 3.56
C GLY A 54 -1.55 2.98 2.41
N TYR A 55 -2.01 3.30 1.20
CA TYR A 55 -1.83 2.47 0.02
C TYR A 55 -0.91 3.10 -1.01
N VAL A 56 -0.39 2.27 -1.90
CA VAL A 56 0.45 2.64 -3.05
C VAL A 56 -0.42 2.77 -4.29
N LEU A 57 -0.20 3.82 -5.06
CA LEU A 57 -0.92 4.08 -6.31
C LEU A 57 -0.58 3.01 -7.36
N ASP A 58 -1.61 2.38 -7.94
CA ASP A 58 -1.44 1.52 -9.12
C ASP A 58 -1.45 2.40 -10.38
N LYS A 59 -0.27 2.59 -10.98
CA LYS A 59 -0.08 3.44 -12.16
C LYS A 59 -0.43 2.75 -13.48
N GLU A 60 -0.68 1.44 -13.45
CA GLU A 60 -0.94 0.67 -14.67
C GLU A 60 -2.35 0.93 -15.19
N PRO A 61 -2.51 1.41 -16.43
CA PRO A 61 -3.83 1.61 -17.02
C PRO A 61 -4.51 0.27 -17.34
N ARG A 62 -5.83 0.22 -17.17
CA ARG A 62 -6.67 -0.91 -17.54
C ARG A 62 -7.49 -0.54 -18.77
N TYR A 63 -7.33 -1.28 -19.85
CA TYR A 63 -8.01 -1.02 -21.11
C TYR A 63 -9.38 -1.67 -21.15
N VAL A 64 -10.36 -0.94 -21.66
CA VAL A 64 -11.77 -1.30 -21.71
C VAL A 64 -12.26 -1.17 -23.14
N ASP A 65 -12.79 -2.22 -23.72
CA ASP A 65 -13.38 -2.22 -25.07
C ASP A 65 -14.91 -2.24 -24.97
N LEU A 66 -15.52 -1.08 -25.21
CA LEU A 66 -16.96 -0.86 -25.30
C LEU A 66 -17.39 -0.64 -26.77
N SER A 67 -16.64 -1.17 -27.71
CA SER A 67 -16.99 -1.06 -29.13
C SER A 67 -18.36 -1.67 -29.42
N TYR A 68 -19.08 -1.07 -30.36
CA TYR A 68 -20.37 -1.60 -30.82
C TYR A 68 -20.24 -3.07 -31.22
N ARG A 69 -21.18 -3.90 -30.78
CA ARG A 69 -21.18 -5.33 -31.07
C ARG A 69 -22.20 -5.69 -32.16
N ASP A 70 -23.49 -5.47 -31.89
CA ASP A 70 -24.58 -5.82 -32.76
C ASP A 70 -25.86 -5.07 -32.33
N GLN A 71 -26.96 -5.25 -33.11
CA GLN A 71 -28.24 -4.59 -32.85
C GLN A 71 -29.00 -5.20 -31.66
N ASP A 72 -28.64 -6.41 -31.27
CA ASP A 72 -29.32 -7.14 -30.18
C ASP A 72 -28.64 -6.91 -28.81
N THR A 73 -27.52 -6.20 -28.79
CA THR A 73 -26.75 -5.86 -27.58
C THR A 73 -26.89 -4.37 -27.22
N PRO A 74 -28.02 -3.98 -26.54
CA PRO A 74 -28.29 -2.55 -26.31
C PRO A 74 -27.41 -1.93 -25.23
N VAL A 75 -26.78 -2.72 -24.36
CA VAL A 75 -25.89 -2.27 -23.29
C VAL A 75 -24.67 -3.18 -23.24
N ILE A 76 -23.50 -2.54 -23.25
CA ILE A 76 -22.22 -3.22 -23.03
C ILE A 76 -21.74 -2.83 -21.65
N THR A 77 -21.48 -3.82 -20.79
CA THR A 77 -20.91 -3.61 -19.46
C THR A 77 -19.52 -4.20 -19.38
N TYR A 78 -18.68 -3.55 -18.59
CA TYR A 78 -17.35 -4.03 -18.26
C TYR A 78 -17.13 -3.86 -16.76
N ASP A 79 -16.71 -4.91 -16.10
CA ASP A 79 -16.42 -4.93 -14.67
C ASP A 79 -14.93 -5.23 -14.46
N GLU A 80 -14.26 -4.44 -13.63
CA GLU A 80 -12.84 -4.61 -13.30
C GLU A 80 -12.65 -4.59 -11.78
N LYS A 81 -11.75 -5.43 -11.29
CA LYS A 81 -11.33 -5.44 -9.89
C LYS A 81 -9.96 -4.79 -9.76
N TRP A 82 -9.90 -3.76 -8.91
CA TRP A 82 -8.69 -3.03 -8.62
C TRP A 82 -8.18 -3.34 -7.21
N GLN A 83 -6.88 -3.55 -7.06
CA GLN A 83 -6.27 -3.84 -5.77
C GLN A 83 -5.00 -3.00 -5.62
N ASN A 84 -4.91 -2.28 -4.50
CA ASN A 84 -3.72 -1.53 -4.15
C ASN A 84 -2.91 -2.28 -3.10
N ALA A 85 -1.58 -2.23 -3.24
CA ALA A 85 -0.67 -2.68 -2.19
C ALA A 85 -0.68 -1.67 -1.04
N ARG A 86 -0.58 -2.15 0.20
CA ARG A 86 -0.32 -1.28 1.35
C ARG A 86 1.14 -0.82 1.33
N GLN A 87 1.39 0.42 1.76
CA GLN A 87 2.74 0.87 2.06
C GLN A 87 3.31 0.04 3.21
N LYS A 88 4.57 -0.33 3.13
CA LYS A 88 5.28 -1.13 4.12
C LYS A 88 6.39 -0.33 4.79
N VAL A 89 6.75 -0.72 6.00
CA VAL A 89 7.94 -0.21 6.68
C VAL A 89 8.94 -1.34 6.88
N LYS A 90 10.20 -1.02 6.61
CA LYS A 90 11.34 -1.92 6.87
C LYS A 90 12.04 -1.48 8.15
N VAL A 91 11.90 -2.28 9.21
CA VAL A 91 12.54 -2.03 10.49
C VAL A 91 13.78 -2.92 10.61
N THR A 92 14.95 -2.28 10.67
CA THR A 92 16.25 -2.97 10.76
C THR A 92 16.96 -2.55 12.05
N VAL A 93 17.54 -3.52 12.75
CA VAL A 93 18.39 -3.30 13.93
C VAL A 93 19.81 -3.75 13.60
N LEU A 94 20.79 -2.96 14.04
CA LEU A 94 22.20 -3.34 14.04
C LEU A 94 22.70 -3.33 15.49
N LYS A 95 23.03 -4.50 16.00
CA LYS A 95 23.60 -4.68 17.35
C LYS A 95 25.11 -4.58 17.30
N LYS A 96 25.66 -3.67 18.09
CA LYS A 96 27.12 -3.49 18.29
C LYS A 96 27.49 -3.59 19.76
N GLU A 97 28.72 -3.95 20.03
CA GLU A 97 29.35 -3.82 21.34
C GLU A 97 29.56 -2.33 21.64
N LYS A 98 29.27 -1.94 22.88
CA LYS A 98 29.44 -0.56 23.34
C LYS A 98 30.89 -0.10 23.17
N ASP A 99 31.08 1.14 22.73
CA ASP A 99 32.35 1.82 22.54
C ASP A 99 33.28 1.15 21.51
N THR A 100 32.76 0.21 20.69
CA THR A 100 33.49 -0.44 19.61
C THR A 100 32.65 -0.50 18.35
N GLU A 101 33.28 -0.86 17.21
CA GLU A 101 32.56 -1.13 15.96
C GLU A 101 32.21 -2.63 15.77
N ARG A 102 32.49 -3.45 16.76
CA ARG A 102 32.28 -4.88 16.69
C ARG A 102 30.78 -5.21 16.68
N VAL A 103 30.32 -5.87 15.65
CA VAL A 103 28.94 -6.37 15.53
C VAL A 103 28.74 -7.61 16.38
N LEU A 104 27.52 -7.81 16.89
CA LEU A 104 27.18 -8.89 17.81
C LEU A 104 26.04 -9.74 17.28
N ALA A 105 26.32 -11.01 16.99
CA ALA A 105 25.32 -12.02 16.66
C ALA A 105 24.68 -12.59 17.93
N GLY A 106 23.48 -13.17 17.81
CA GLY A 106 22.80 -13.88 18.89
C GLY A 106 21.97 -13.01 19.82
N GLY A 107 21.93 -11.69 19.63
CA GLY A 107 21.04 -10.80 20.37
C GLY A 107 19.59 -10.99 19.94
N VAL A 108 18.66 -11.12 20.88
CA VAL A 108 17.23 -11.31 20.65
C VAL A 108 16.50 -9.98 20.82
N PHE A 109 15.79 -9.55 19.80
CA PHE A 109 15.02 -8.32 19.80
C PHE A 109 13.54 -8.59 19.54
N GLY A 110 12.68 -7.84 20.20
CA GLY A 110 11.25 -7.81 19.98
C GLY A 110 10.80 -6.48 19.38
N LEU A 111 9.85 -6.55 18.47
CA LEU A 111 9.09 -5.44 17.93
C LEU A 111 7.73 -5.43 18.63
N TYR A 112 7.35 -4.29 19.18
CA TYR A 112 6.14 -4.13 19.99
C TYR A 112 5.30 -2.96 19.53
N THR A 113 4.02 -2.96 19.91
CA THR A 113 3.14 -1.79 19.77
C THR A 113 3.38 -0.81 20.92
N SER A 114 3.47 0.51 20.63
CA SER A 114 3.48 1.56 21.67
C SER A 114 2.08 2.05 22.03
N GLU A 115 1.06 1.61 21.32
CA GLU A 115 -0.35 1.97 21.51
C GLU A 115 -1.27 0.82 21.10
N ASN A 116 -2.57 0.95 21.39
CA ASN A 116 -3.55 -0.04 20.93
C ASN A 116 -3.74 0.07 19.41
N ILE A 117 -3.53 -1.03 18.68
CA ILE A 117 -3.84 -1.13 17.25
C ILE A 117 -5.33 -1.47 17.11
N LYS A 118 -6.06 -0.64 16.36
CA LYS A 118 -7.50 -0.78 16.15
C LYS A 118 -7.85 -1.00 14.68
N ASN A 119 -8.95 -1.71 14.43
CA ASN A 119 -9.54 -1.80 13.10
C ASN A 119 -10.36 -0.53 12.76
N ALA A 120 -10.88 -0.47 11.53
CA ALA A 120 -11.71 0.66 11.07
C ALA A 120 -13.01 0.88 11.89
N LYS A 121 -13.46 -0.13 12.65
CA LYS A 121 -14.62 -0.04 13.55
C LYS A 121 -14.26 0.43 14.97
N GLY A 122 -12.96 0.65 15.23
CA GLY A 122 -12.45 1.04 16.54
C GLY A 122 -12.23 -0.11 17.54
N GLU A 123 -12.40 -1.36 17.10
CA GLU A 123 -12.13 -2.55 17.92
C GLU A 123 -10.62 -2.76 18.06
N VAL A 124 -10.16 -3.04 19.27
CA VAL A 124 -8.74 -3.28 19.56
C VAL A 124 -8.34 -4.66 19.01
N LEU A 125 -7.39 -4.69 18.09
CA LEU A 125 -6.79 -5.90 17.52
C LEU A 125 -5.56 -6.35 18.29
N LEU A 126 -4.72 -5.37 18.72
CA LEU A 126 -3.57 -5.58 19.58
C LEU A 126 -3.55 -4.50 20.64
N GLU A 127 -3.35 -4.90 21.89
CA GLU A 127 -3.19 -3.96 23.00
C GLU A 127 -1.80 -3.33 22.97
N LYS A 128 -1.67 -2.16 23.60
CA LYS A 128 -0.38 -1.54 23.86
C LYS A 128 0.59 -2.55 24.50
N ASP A 129 1.87 -2.44 24.15
CA ASP A 129 2.98 -3.30 24.62
C ASP A 129 2.87 -4.78 24.19
N SER A 130 2.01 -5.09 23.20
CA SER A 130 1.95 -6.41 22.59
C SER A 130 3.19 -6.69 21.73
N LEU A 131 3.79 -7.86 21.92
CA LEU A 131 4.87 -8.36 21.04
C LEU A 131 4.28 -8.70 19.67
N ILE A 132 4.80 -8.08 18.61
CA ILE A 132 4.41 -8.32 17.22
C ILE A 132 5.29 -9.40 16.61
N GLU A 133 6.60 -9.24 16.74
CA GLU A 133 7.60 -10.13 16.14
C GLU A 133 8.86 -10.17 16.99
N GLN A 134 9.53 -11.34 17.01
CA GLN A 134 10.81 -11.55 17.66
C GLN A 134 11.83 -12.07 16.66
N ARG A 135 13.06 -11.54 16.71
CA ARG A 135 14.17 -11.93 15.83
C ARG A 135 15.50 -12.00 16.58
N VAL A 136 16.42 -12.74 15.99
CA VAL A 136 17.79 -12.91 16.50
C VAL A 136 18.79 -12.28 15.52
N THR A 137 19.77 -11.51 16.03
CA THR A 137 20.81 -10.90 15.20
C THR A 137 21.68 -11.97 14.54
N ASP A 138 21.93 -11.79 13.23
CA ASP A 138 22.77 -12.65 12.42
C ASP A 138 24.29 -12.42 12.68
N GLU A 139 25.15 -13.08 11.91
CA GLU A 139 26.62 -12.95 12.01
C GLU A 139 27.14 -11.51 11.72
N LYS A 140 26.31 -10.69 11.05
CA LYS A 140 26.58 -9.26 10.81
C LYS A 140 26.00 -8.36 11.89
N GLY A 141 25.43 -8.93 12.95
CA GLY A 141 24.74 -8.21 14.01
C GLY A 141 23.42 -7.60 13.58
N GLN A 142 22.85 -8.03 12.45
CA GLN A 142 21.65 -7.43 11.84
C GLN A 142 20.43 -8.31 12.00
N ILE A 143 19.27 -7.66 12.11
CA ILE A 143 17.95 -8.25 11.90
C ILE A 143 17.09 -7.28 11.09
N THR A 144 16.14 -7.83 10.34
CA THR A 144 15.05 -7.08 9.71
C THR A 144 13.75 -7.74 10.12
N PHE A 145 12.83 -6.94 10.69
CA PHE A 145 11.47 -7.39 10.99
C PHE A 145 10.66 -7.44 9.69
N THR A 146 9.76 -8.42 9.60
CA THR A 146 8.94 -8.70 8.41
C THR A 146 7.45 -8.52 8.65
N ALA A 147 7.05 -8.18 9.86
CA ALA A 147 5.66 -7.91 10.21
C ALA A 147 5.07 -6.77 9.37
N ASP A 148 3.85 -6.96 8.90
CA ASP A 148 3.10 -5.95 8.15
C ASP A 148 2.44 -4.99 9.15
N LEU A 149 3.05 -3.82 9.34
CA LEU A 149 2.61 -2.83 10.32
C LEU A 149 1.61 -1.85 9.69
N PRO A 150 0.52 -1.49 10.39
CA PRO A 150 -0.33 -0.39 10.00
C PRO A 150 0.42 0.95 9.93
N VAL A 151 0.15 1.76 8.90
CA VAL A 151 0.63 3.15 8.83
C VAL A 151 0.05 3.98 9.97
N ASP A 152 0.76 5.05 10.33
CA ASP A 152 0.46 5.98 11.42
C ASP A 152 0.46 5.34 12.82
N GLY A 153 0.80 4.06 12.92
CA GLY A 153 0.98 3.36 14.18
C GLY A 153 2.31 3.70 14.85
N LYS A 154 2.34 3.59 16.18
CA LYS A 154 3.53 3.78 17.00
C LYS A 154 4.03 2.45 17.52
N TYR A 155 5.32 2.27 17.42
CA TYR A 155 6.00 1.01 17.68
C TYR A 155 7.29 1.25 18.44
N TYR A 156 7.81 0.19 19.05
CA TYR A 156 9.17 0.22 19.59
C TYR A 156 9.87 -1.13 19.42
N VAL A 157 11.19 -1.05 19.39
CA VAL A 157 12.08 -2.22 19.44
C VAL A 157 12.79 -2.25 20.79
N LYS A 158 12.87 -3.43 21.37
CA LYS A 158 13.54 -3.69 22.65
C LYS A 158 14.39 -4.95 22.54
N GLU A 159 15.57 -4.94 23.18
CA GLU A 159 16.36 -6.15 23.39
C GLU A 159 15.67 -7.02 24.46
N ILE A 160 15.42 -8.29 24.12
CA ILE A 160 14.84 -9.28 25.03
C ILE A 160 15.97 -10.02 25.76
N PHE A 161 16.98 -10.45 25.00
CA PHE A 161 18.19 -11.11 25.51
C PHE A 161 19.42 -10.60 24.76
N ALA A 162 20.46 -10.26 25.51
CA ALA A 162 21.77 -9.97 24.96
C ALA A 162 22.45 -11.27 24.47
N PRO A 163 23.43 -11.19 23.55
CA PRO A 163 24.32 -12.30 23.24
C PRO A 163 25.08 -12.80 24.47
N ASP A 164 25.55 -14.05 24.42
CA ASP A 164 26.34 -14.65 25.48
C ASP A 164 27.54 -13.78 25.88
N GLY A 165 27.72 -13.53 27.16
CA GLY A 165 28.79 -12.69 27.69
C GLY A 165 28.47 -11.20 27.75
N PHE A 166 27.28 -10.77 27.33
CA PHE A 166 26.81 -9.38 27.39
C PHE A 166 25.61 -9.23 28.31
N ILE A 167 25.37 -8.01 28.75
CA ILE A 167 24.24 -7.66 29.60
C ILE A 167 23.13 -7.09 28.74
N THR A 168 21.90 -7.60 28.91
CA THR A 168 20.69 -7.08 28.24
C THR A 168 20.46 -5.63 28.68
N THR A 169 20.14 -4.76 27.72
CA THR A 169 19.76 -3.38 27.99
C THR A 169 18.23 -3.24 28.06
N ASP A 170 17.75 -2.35 28.93
CA ASP A 170 16.33 -1.98 29.00
C ASP A 170 15.97 -0.82 28.04
N GLU A 171 16.93 -0.37 27.24
CA GLU A 171 16.71 0.69 26.27
C GLU A 171 15.64 0.30 25.24
N VAL A 172 14.76 1.25 24.93
CA VAL A 172 13.67 1.13 23.98
C VAL A 172 13.91 2.11 22.85
N GLN A 173 13.79 1.65 21.61
CA GLN A 173 13.84 2.51 20.42
C GLN A 173 12.44 2.67 19.87
N GLU A 174 11.82 3.84 20.11
CA GLU A 174 10.49 4.18 19.60
C GLU A 174 10.56 4.75 18.20
N PHE A 175 9.55 4.42 17.38
CA PHE A 175 9.34 5.00 16.06
C PHE A 175 7.86 5.06 15.70
N THR A 176 7.52 5.94 14.75
CA THR A 176 6.19 6.02 14.14
C THR A 176 6.33 5.63 12.66
N PHE A 177 5.43 4.77 12.19
CA PHE A 177 5.35 4.49 10.77
C PHE A 177 4.42 5.52 10.11
N GLU A 178 4.98 6.65 9.67
CA GLU A 178 4.25 7.70 8.97
C GLU A 178 4.05 7.33 7.49
N TYR A 179 2.84 7.63 6.97
CA TYR A 179 2.57 7.46 5.54
C TYR A 179 3.43 8.41 4.70
N ALA A 180 4.27 7.85 3.84
CA ALA A 180 5.21 8.61 3.01
C ALA A 180 4.66 9.02 1.62
N GLY A 181 3.34 8.89 1.42
CA GLY A 181 2.69 9.20 0.14
C GLY A 181 2.49 7.99 -0.77
N GLU A 182 1.68 8.17 -1.79
CA GLU A 182 1.17 7.09 -2.65
C GLU A 182 2.18 6.52 -3.66
N ASP A 183 3.31 7.20 -3.83
CA ASP A 183 4.37 6.80 -4.77
C ASP A 183 5.44 5.90 -4.14
N GLN A 184 5.42 5.73 -2.81
CA GLN A 184 6.44 5.00 -2.08
C GLN A 184 5.89 3.67 -1.54
N ALA A 185 6.44 2.54 -2.00
CA ALA A 185 6.00 1.22 -1.58
C ALA A 185 6.57 0.79 -0.22
N GLU A 186 7.78 1.23 0.12
CA GLU A 186 8.48 0.88 1.36
C GLU A 186 9.18 2.09 1.97
N VAL A 187 9.08 2.24 3.28
CA VAL A 187 9.77 3.23 4.12
C VAL A 187 10.79 2.50 5.00
N SER A 188 11.92 3.11 5.33
CA SER A 188 12.96 2.53 6.19
C SER A 188 13.49 3.55 7.22
#